data_9d52006cb4c78fd5988769926ab63f47
#
_entry.id   9d52006cb4c78fd5988769926ab63f47
#
_cell.length_a   1.000
_cell.length_b   1.000
_cell.length_c   1.000
_cell.angle_alpha   90.00
_cell.angle_beta   90.00
_cell.angle_gamma   90.00
#
_symmetry.space_group_name_H-M   'P 1'
#
loop_
_entity.id
_entity.type
_entity.pdbx_description
1 polymer ?
#
loop_
_entity_poly.entity_id
_entity_poly.type
_entity_poly.pdbx_seq_one_letter_code
_entity_poly.pdbx_strand_id
1 'polypeptide(L)'
;MSVLIIKNIQTEGPGTIEEFLRKEDIPFHIVELGSGQIPPPLESYNTLVMLGGPMGVNDMETYPHLMAGSRIIREAINRDLKVLGICLGSQMIAYCLGADVYPGPEKEIGWYHIELTGDGLKDPLMRKLAIHPGVGDFWRKFMVFHWHSDTFKLPPGATLLASSARYKNQAFKFGNNIYGFQFHMEVTKDMIIHWFEGMSDVKKMGEETDRIYEEYAGRAINFYK
;
A
#
# COMPACT_ATOMS: atom_id res chain seq x y z
N MET A 1 14.52 -9.32 -12.94
CA MET A 1 13.36 -8.60 -12.40
C MET A 1 13.91 -7.51 -11.52
N SER A 2 13.54 -6.24 -11.68
CA SER A 2 14.05 -5.15 -10.83
C SER A 2 12.89 -4.28 -10.38
N VAL A 3 12.90 -3.87 -9.10
CA VAL A 3 11.82 -3.13 -8.46
C VAL A 3 12.27 -1.70 -8.16
N LEU A 4 11.49 -0.71 -8.56
CA LEU A 4 11.64 0.65 -8.11
C LEU A 4 10.65 0.93 -6.99
N ILE A 5 11.16 1.34 -5.83
CA ILE A 5 10.35 1.71 -4.68
C ILE A 5 10.47 3.22 -4.48
N ILE A 6 9.33 3.88 -4.52
CA ILE A 6 9.23 5.32 -4.27
C ILE A 6 8.64 5.54 -2.89
N LYS A 7 9.37 6.25 -2.04
CA LYS A 7 8.88 6.73 -0.74
C LYS A 7 8.73 8.25 -0.77
N ASN A 8 7.72 8.74 -0.10
CA ASN A 8 7.37 10.15 -0.07
C ASN A 8 7.96 10.88 1.13
N ILE A 9 8.33 10.16 2.20
CA ILE A 9 8.90 10.71 3.42
C ILE A 9 9.86 9.70 4.07
N GLN A 10 10.81 10.19 4.85
CA GLN A 10 11.84 9.36 5.47
C GLN A 10 11.28 8.29 6.41
N THR A 11 10.25 8.59 7.19
CA THR A 11 9.70 7.72 8.22
C THR A 11 8.81 6.59 7.69
N GLU A 12 8.39 6.64 6.42
CA GLU A 12 7.58 5.60 5.79
C GLU A 12 8.42 4.84 4.77
N GLY A 13 9.10 3.79 5.23
CA GLY A 13 9.91 2.90 4.42
C GLY A 13 9.14 1.71 3.86
N PRO A 14 9.79 0.88 3.01
CA PRO A 14 9.18 -0.30 2.40
C PRO A 14 9.03 -1.51 3.35
N GLY A 15 9.59 -1.46 4.57
CA GLY A 15 9.40 -2.47 5.60
C GLY A 15 9.56 -3.90 5.11
N THR A 16 8.53 -4.73 5.31
CA THR A 16 8.55 -6.16 4.95
C THR A 16 8.71 -6.42 3.45
N ILE A 17 8.40 -5.45 2.58
CA ILE A 17 8.70 -5.54 1.13
C ILE A 17 10.21 -5.57 0.91
N GLU A 18 10.95 -4.66 1.54
CA GLU A 18 12.42 -4.63 1.43
C GLU A 18 13.04 -5.91 2.00
N GLU A 19 12.58 -6.37 3.16
CA GLU A 19 13.03 -7.61 3.78
C GLU A 19 12.84 -8.80 2.82
N PHE A 20 11.67 -8.89 2.18
CA PHE A 20 11.37 -9.93 1.20
C PHE A 20 12.28 -9.84 -0.02
N LEU A 21 12.44 -8.65 -0.62
CA LEU A 21 13.26 -8.46 -1.81
C LEU A 21 14.74 -8.83 -1.55
N ARG A 22 15.27 -8.45 -0.37
CA ARG A 22 16.63 -8.82 0.04
C ARG A 22 16.78 -10.32 0.25
N LYS A 23 15.80 -10.96 0.90
CA LYS A 23 15.81 -12.41 1.17
C LYS A 23 15.76 -13.23 -0.13
N GLU A 24 15.04 -12.77 -1.14
CA GLU A 24 14.88 -13.46 -2.43
C GLU A 24 15.90 -12.98 -3.49
N ASP A 25 16.92 -12.21 -3.10
CA ASP A 25 17.94 -11.63 -4.00
C ASP A 25 17.35 -10.91 -5.22
N ILE A 26 16.20 -10.24 -5.04
CA ILE A 26 15.56 -9.46 -6.09
C ILE A 26 16.16 -8.04 -6.10
N PRO A 27 16.77 -7.57 -7.21
CA PRO A 27 17.32 -6.23 -7.31
C PRO A 27 16.24 -5.16 -7.15
N PHE A 28 16.51 -4.16 -6.33
CA PHE A 28 15.62 -3.00 -6.15
C PHE A 28 16.39 -1.71 -5.90
N HIS A 29 15.72 -0.58 -6.17
CA HIS A 29 16.16 0.74 -5.76
C HIS A 29 15.08 1.42 -4.94
N ILE A 30 15.48 2.12 -3.87
CA ILE A 30 14.60 2.97 -3.08
C ILE A 30 14.96 4.41 -3.38
N VAL A 31 13.96 5.21 -3.73
CA VAL A 31 14.09 6.65 -4.02
C VAL A 31 13.14 7.41 -3.11
N GLU A 32 13.66 8.39 -2.37
CA GLU A 32 12.89 9.28 -1.53
C GLU A 32 12.62 10.60 -2.25
N LEU A 33 11.42 10.73 -2.83
CA LEU A 33 11.03 11.96 -3.55
C LEU A 33 10.92 13.16 -2.60
N GLY A 34 10.46 12.94 -1.36
CA GLY A 34 10.32 14.01 -0.37
C GLY A 34 11.64 14.68 0.01
N SER A 35 12.77 13.99 -0.12
CA SER A 35 14.12 14.55 0.08
C SER A 35 14.72 15.15 -1.18
N GLY A 36 13.98 15.18 -2.30
CA GLY A 36 14.47 15.72 -3.58
C GLY A 36 15.32 14.76 -4.39
N GLN A 37 15.36 13.47 -4.05
CA GLN A 37 16.05 12.47 -4.87
C GLN A 37 15.37 12.34 -6.24
N ILE A 38 16.20 12.16 -7.27
CA ILE A 38 15.74 12.00 -8.65
C ILE A 38 15.67 10.50 -8.96
N PRO A 39 14.50 9.97 -9.35
CA PRO A 39 14.38 8.57 -9.71
C PRO A 39 15.12 8.27 -11.01
N PRO A 40 15.74 7.08 -11.12
CA PRO A 40 16.32 6.64 -12.36
C PRO A 40 15.22 6.39 -13.42
N PRO A 41 15.59 6.36 -14.71
CA PRO A 41 14.68 6.03 -15.80
C PRO A 41 13.98 4.67 -15.60
N LEU A 42 12.69 4.57 -15.94
CA LEU A 42 11.88 3.37 -15.70
C LEU A 42 12.24 2.15 -16.56
N GLU A 43 13.05 2.33 -17.62
CA GLU A 43 13.46 1.27 -18.56
C GLU A 43 14.12 0.06 -17.87
N SER A 44 14.79 0.30 -16.75
CA SER A 44 15.50 -0.73 -15.99
C SER A 44 14.62 -1.51 -15.03
N TYR A 45 13.34 -1.15 -14.93
CA TYR A 45 12.42 -1.72 -13.94
C TYR A 45 11.22 -2.37 -14.63
N ASN A 46 10.69 -3.40 -14.01
CA ASN A 46 9.43 -4.03 -14.40
C ASN A 46 8.35 -3.92 -13.33
N THR A 47 8.69 -3.38 -12.15
CA THR A 47 7.78 -3.19 -11.04
C THR A 47 8.03 -1.85 -10.37
N LEU A 48 6.96 -1.10 -10.14
CA LEU A 48 6.94 0.13 -9.35
C LEU A 48 6.13 -0.11 -8.07
N VAL A 49 6.71 0.25 -6.93
CA VAL A 49 5.99 0.34 -5.65
C VAL A 49 5.96 1.81 -5.23
N MET A 50 4.77 2.37 -5.07
CA MET A 50 4.54 3.73 -4.56
C MET A 50 4.03 3.62 -3.13
N LEU A 51 4.84 4.06 -2.17
CA LEU A 51 4.52 3.97 -0.74
C LEU A 51 3.60 5.11 -0.27
N GLY A 52 3.24 5.04 1.00
CA GLY A 52 2.42 6.01 1.70
C GLY A 52 3.09 7.35 1.99
N GLY A 53 2.43 8.14 2.83
CA GLY A 53 2.89 9.44 3.31
C GLY A 53 1.77 10.19 4.01
N PRO A 54 2.09 11.14 4.91
CA PRO A 54 1.10 11.92 5.63
C PRO A 54 0.43 13.01 4.80
N MET A 55 0.87 13.23 3.55
CA MET A 55 0.32 14.23 2.63
C MET A 55 -0.95 13.72 1.96
N GLY A 56 -1.81 14.63 1.52
CA GLY A 56 -2.93 14.32 0.64
C GLY A 56 -2.57 14.46 -0.84
N VAL A 57 -3.25 13.71 -1.72
CA VAL A 57 -3.09 13.86 -3.17
C VAL A 57 -3.41 15.29 -3.64
N ASN A 58 -4.30 15.97 -2.94
CA ASN A 58 -4.70 17.35 -3.27
C ASN A 58 -3.67 18.40 -2.80
N ASP A 59 -2.62 18.00 -2.09
CA ASP A 59 -1.60 18.91 -1.54
C ASP A 59 -0.39 19.10 -2.48
N MET A 60 -0.53 18.81 -3.78
CA MET A 60 0.57 18.86 -4.75
C MET A 60 1.23 20.24 -4.89
N GLU A 61 0.50 21.32 -4.60
CA GLU A 61 1.07 22.67 -4.57
C GLU A 61 2.03 22.85 -3.39
N THR A 62 1.68 22.30 -2.24
CA THR A 62 2.49 22.34 -1.02
C THR A 62 3.65 21.31 -1.07
N TYR A 63 3.40 20.18 -1.70
CA TYR A 63 4.36 19.07 -1.83
C TYR A 63 4.62 18.73 -3.31
N PRO A 64 5.48 19.51 -4.01
CA PRO A 64 5.71 19.35 -5.45
C PRO A 64 6.24 17.97 -5.87
N HIS A 65 6.86 17.21 -4.95
CA HIS A 65 7.32 15.86 -5.21
C HIS A 65 6.16 14.89 -5.51
N LEU A 66 4.93 15.16 -5.05
CA LEU A 66 3.75 14.38 -5.40
C LEU A 66 3.40 14.50 -6.89
N MET A 67 3.67 15.66 -7.52
CA MET A 67 3.54 15.79 -8.98
C MET A 67 4.57 14.92 -9.72
N ALA A 68 5.80 14.84 -9.21
CA ALA A 68 6.81 13.95 -9.77
C ALA A 68 6.37 12.48 -9.62
N GLY A 69 5.88 12.09 -8.45
CA GLY A 69 5.31 10.76 -8.21
C GLY A 69 4.18 10.41 -9.17
N SER A 70 3.26 11.36 -9.42
CA SER A 70 2.14 11.18 -10.36
C SER A 70 2.62 10.99 -11.81
N ARG A 71 3.70 11.67 -12.22
CA ARG A 71 4.30 11.46 -13.56
C ARG A 71 4.90 10.06 -13.68
N ILE A 72 5.63 9.61 -12.65
CA ILE A 72 6.22 8.26 -12.59
C ILE A 72 5.12 7.19 -12.68
N ILE A 73 4.04 7.34 -11.92
CA ILE A 73 2.89 6.42 -11.98
C ILE A 73 2.30 6.37 -13.39
N ARG A 74 2.02 7.53 -14.02
CA ARG A 74 1.48 7.57 -15.39
C ARG A 74 2.42 6.92 -16.40
N GLU A 75 3.72 7.15 -16.28
CA GLU A 75 4.72 6.52 -17.13
C GLU A 75 4.76 5.01 -16.92
N ALA A 76 4.74 4.53 -15.68
CA ALA A 76 4.72 3.10 -15.37
C ALA A 76 3.45 2.42 -15.94
N ILE A 77 2.28 3.07 -15.84
CA ILE A 77 1.02 2.59 -16.44
C ILE A 77 1.14 2.51 -17.95
N ASN A 78 1.64 3.56 -18.61
CA ASN A 78 1.79 3.60 -20.07
C ASN A 78 2.78 2.56 -20.60
N ARG A 79 3.74 2.14 -19.77
CA ARG A 79 4.73 1.09 -20.09
C ARG A 79 4.28 -0.31 -19.69
N ASP A 80 3.06 -0.47 -19.17
CA ASP A 80 2.52 -1.74 -18.69
C ASP A 80 3.38 -2.41 -17.60
N LEU A 81 4.05 -1.60 -16.74
CA LEU A 81 4.75 -2.11 -15.59
C LEU A 81 3.76 -2.67 -14.56
N LYS A 82 4.26 -3.59 -13.71
CA LYS A 82 3.53 -3.95 -12.49
C LYS A 82 3.59 -2.76 -11.52
N VAL A 83 2.45 -2.33 -11.00
CA VAL A 83 2.37 -1.18 -10.10
C VAL A 83 1.61 -1.57 -8.84
N LEU A 84 2.21 -1.32 -7.68
CA LEU A 84 1.58 -1.43 -6.38
C LEU A 84 1.61 -0.06 -5.70
N GLY A 85 0.44 0.46 -5.36
CA GLY A 85 0.32 1.66 -4.51
C GLY A 85 -0.21 1.29 -3.13
N ILE A 86 0.39 1.88 -2.10
CA ILE A 86 0.01 1.66 -0.69
C ILE A 86 -0.36 2.99 -0.07
N CYS A 87 -1.51 3.07 0.59
CA CYS A 87 -2.06 4.25 1.27
C CYS A 87 -2.09 5.47 0.33
N LEU A 88 -1.31 6.52 0.56
CA LEU A 88 -1.16 7.65 -0.36
C LEU A 88 -0.82 7.19 -1.79
N GLY A 89 0.06 6.19 -1.93
CA GLY A 89 0.41 5.62 -3.25
C GLY A 89 -0.79 5.05 -3.99
N SER A 90 -1.74 4.40 -3.30
CA SER A 90 -2.98 3.92 -3.90
C SER A 90 -3.91 5.04 -4.32
N GLN A 91 -3.98 6.12 -3.52
CA GLN A 91 -4.74 7.33 -3.83
C GLN A 91 -4.15 8.05 -5.05
N MET A 92 -2.82 8.13 -5.14
CA MET A 92 -2.12 8.70 -6.31
C MET A 92 -2.40 7.89 -7.58
N ILE A 93 -2.41 6.55 -7.51
CA ILE A 93 -2.80 5.70 -8.64
C ILE A 93 -4.26 5.97 -9.03
N ALA A 94 -5.17 6.02 -8.07
CA ALA A 94 -6.58 6.31 -8.32
C ALA A 94 -6.75 7.67 -9.01
N TYR A 95 -6.08 8.72 -8.53
CA TYR A 95 -6.03 10.04 -9.13
C TYR A 95 -5.47 10.01 -10.57
N CYS A 96 -4.35 9.30 -10.79
CA CYS A 96 -3.75 9.17 -12.12
C CYS A 96 -4.68 8.46 -13.13
N LEU A 97 -5.57 7.59 -12.64
CA LEU A 97 -6.60 6.89 -13.42
C LEU A 97 -7.92 7.69 -13.53
N GLY A 98 -7.95 8.94 -13.06
CA GLY A 98 -9.09 9.86 -13.20
C GLY A 98 -10.15 9.75 -12.11
N ALA A 99 -9.84 9.12 -10.98
CA ALA A 99 -10.74 9.06 -9.85
C ALA A 99 -10.53 10.25 -8.89
N ASP A 100 -11.61 10.69 -8.24
CA ASP A 100 -11.53 11.68 -7.16
C ASP A 100 -10.94 11.05 -5.91
N VAL A 101 -10.06 11.79 -5.22
CA VAL A 101 -9.57 11.52 -3.87
C VAL A 101 -10.14 12.60 -2.95
N TYR A 102 -10.69 12.20 -1.81
CA TYR A 102 -11.45 13.09 -0.93
C TYR A 102 -11.34 12.63 0.54
N PRO A 103 -11.54 13.54 1.51
CA PRO A 103 -11.60 13.18 2.93
C PRO A 103 -12.71 12.17 3.20
N GLY A 104 -12.37 11.11 3.93
CA GLY A 104 -13.33 10.11 4.37
C GLY A 104 -14.16 10.57 5.57
N PRO A 105 -15.14 9.77 5.99
CA PRO A 105 -16.05 10.13 7.09
C PRO A 105 -15.37 10.17 8.47
N GLU A 106 -14.32 9.39 8.65
CA GLU A 106 -13.57 9.26 9.91
C GLU A 106 -12.15 8.75 9.64
N LYS A 107 -11.26 8.81 10.64
CA LYS A 107 -9.92 8.22 10.52
C LYS A 107 -9.96 6.71 10.76
N GLU A 108 -9.27 5.94 9.94
CA GLU A 108 -8.89 4.55 10.25
C GLU A 108 -7.40 4.54 10.64
N ILE A 109 -7.12 4.37 11.94
CA ILE A 109 -5.76 4.30 12.51
C ILE A 109 -5.68 3.09 13.42
N GLY A 110 -4.81 2.13 13.09
CA GLY A 110 -4.62 0.89 13.82
C GLY A 110 -5.07 -0.35 13.05
N TRP A 111 -5.44 -1.39 13.77
CA TRP A 111 -5.78 -2.70 13.24
C TRP A 111 -7.27 -2.83 12.96
N TYR A 112 -7.66 -2.98 11.70
CA TYR A 112 -9.04 -3.19 11.29
C TYR A 112 -9.14 -4.30 10.26
N HIS A 113 -10.32 -4.92 10.21
CA HIS A 113 -10.61 -5.95 9.22
C HIS A 113 -10.88 -5.34 7.85
N ILE A 114 -10.31 -5.95 6.83
CA ILE A 114 -10.82 -5.88 5.46
C ILE A 114 -11.54 -7.17 5.10
N GLU A 115 -12.44 -7.09 4.12
CA GLU A 115 -13.15 -8.22 3.57
C GLU A 115 -13.04 -8.22 2.05
N LEU A 116 -12.62 -9.35 1.48
CA LEU A 116 -12.52 -9.52 0.03
C LEU A 116 -13.89 -9.50 -0.62
N THR A 117 -14.02 -8.79 -1.73
CA THR A 117 -15.21 -8.84 -2.60
C THR A 117 -15.29 -10.17 -3.35
N GLY A 118 -16.39 -10.40 -4.08
CA GLY A 118 -16.48 -11.55 -4.96
C GLY A 118 -15.38 -11.61 -6.03
N ASP A 119 -14.92 -10.46 -6.52
CA ASP A 119 -13.81 -10.37 -7.46
C ASP A 119 -12.45 -10.47 -6.78
N GLY A 120 -12.31 -9.93 -5.56
CA GLY A 120 -11.12 -10.16 -4.73
C GLY A 120 -10.89 -11.64 -4.42
N LEU A 121 -11.98 -12.42 -4.23
CA LEU A 121 -11.89 -13.87 -4.05
C LEU A 121 -11.42 -14.63 -5.30
N LYS A 122 -11.57 -14.04 -6.48
CA LYS A 122 -11.12 -14.63 -7.76
C LYS A 122 -9.71 -14.16 -8.13
N ASP A 123 -9.28 -13.00 -7.62
CA ASP A 123 -7.97 -12.45 -7.95
C ASP A 123 -6.84 -13.29 -7.33
N PRO A 124 -5.84 -13.73 -8.14
CA PRO A 124 -4.82 -14.67 -7.66
C PRO A 124 -3.91 -14.08 -6.57
N LEU A 125 -3.63 -12.76 -6.60
CA LEU A 125 -2.80 -12.12 -5.59
C LEU A 125 -3.57 -11.89 -4.28
N MET A 126 -4.81 -11.42 -4.37
CA MET A 126 -5.65 -11.26 -3.17
C MET A 126 -5.95 -12.59 -2.49
N ARG A 127 -6.03 -13.69 -3.25
CA ARG A 127 -6.16 -15.04 -2.67
C ARG A 127 -4.95 -15.42 -1.84
N LYS A 128 -3.73 -15.07 -2.26
CA LYS A 128 -2.50 -15.32 -1.47
C LYS A 128 -2.53 -14.55 -0.14
N LEU A 129 -2.98 -13.30 -0.16
CA LEU A 129 -3.15 -12.49 1.04
C LEU A 129 -4.20 -13.10 1.99
N ALA A 130 -5.22 -13.77 1.46
CA ALA A 130 -6.29 -14.41 2.23
C ALA A 130 -5.90 -15.75 2.88
N ILE A 131 -4.77 -16.35 2.51
CA ILE A 131 -4.30 -17.60 3.14
C ILE A 131 -3.73 -17.29 4.52
N HIS A 132 -4.30 -17.93 5.56
CA HIS A 132 -3.78 -17.83 6.92
C HIS A 132 -2.42 -18.54 7.03
N PRO A 133 -1.34 -17.85 7.44
CA PRO A 133 0.03 -18.40 7.37
C PRO A 133 0.26 -19.61 8.28
N GLY A 134 -0.44 -19.68 9.42
CA GLY A 134 -0.25 -20.77 10.40
C GLY A 134 -1.01 -22.05 10.10
N VAL A 135 -2.23 -21.94 9.50
CA VAL A 135 -3.11 -23.10 9.28
C VAL A 135 -3.37 -23.39 7.80
N GLY A 136 -3.00 -22.47 6.90
CA GLY A 136 -3.21 -22.63 5.47
C GLY A 136 -4.65 -22.43 4.99
N ASP A 137 -5.58 -22.16 5.90
CA ASP A 137 -6.98 -21.93 5.56
C ASP A 137 -7.18 -20.60 4.82
N PHE A 138 -8.22 -20.57 4.03
CA PHE A 138 -8.62 -19.37 3.29
C PHE A 138 -9.61 -18.54 4.10
N TRP A 139 -9.20 -17.32 4.46
CA TRP A 139 -10.03 -16.38 5.20
C TRP A 139 -10.40 -15.18 4.35
N ARG A 140 -11.67 -15.03 4.06
CA ARG A 140 -12.21 -13.90 3.30
C ARG A 140 -12.03 -12.56 4.03
N LYS A 141 -12.05 -12.58 5.36
CA LYS A 141 -11.95 -11.42 6.23
C LYS A 141 -10.77 -11.60 7.17
N PHE A 142 -9.87 -10.62 7.19
CA PHE A 142 -8.66 -10.65 8.00
C PHE A 142 -8.20 -9.24 8.39
N MET A 143 -7.33 -9.15 9.40
CA MET A 143 -6.81 -7.89 9.91
C MET A 143 -5.67 -7.38 9.06
N VAL A 144 -5.63 -6.07 8.85
CA VAL A 144 -4.53 -5.32 8.25
C VAL A 144 -4.32 -4.00 9.00
N PHE A 145 -3.19 -3.36 8.82
CA PHE A 145 -2.91 -2.08 9.46
C PHE A 145 -3.41 -0.91 8.60
N HIS A 146 -4.03 0.08 9.24
CA HIS A 146 -4.53 1.28 8.59
C HIS A 146 -3.95 2.53 9.24
N TRP A 147 -3.67 3.54 8.42
CA TRP A 147 -3.37 4.90 8.88
C TRP A 147 -3.76 5.89 7.79
N HIS A 148 -5.05 6.22 7.71
CA HIS A 148 -5.55 7.16 6.72
C HIS A 148 -6.82 7.88 7.17
N SER A 149 -7.08 9.03 6.56
CA SER A 149 -8.33 9.78 6.65
C SER A 149 -8.97 9.99 5.28
N ASP A 150 -8.14 10.08 4.23
CA ASP A 150 -8.60 10.23 2.88
C ASP A 150 -8.93 8.88 2.23
N THR A 151 -9.80 8.92 1.25
CA THR A 151 -10.20 7.78 0.43
C THR A 151 -10.37 8.22 -1.03
N PHE A 152 -10.69 7.29 -1.89
CA PHE A 152 -10.87 7.55 -3.32
C PHE A 152 -12.15 6.90 -3.85
N LYS A 153 -12.69 7.45 -4.92
CA LYS A 153 -13.66 6.72 -5.75
C LYS A 153 -12.94 5.60 -6.50
N LEU A 154 -13.65 4.50 -6.74
CA LEU A 154 -13.09 3.43 -7.58
C LEU A 154 -12.80 4.00 -8.97
N PRO A 155 -11.55 3.89 -9.49
CA PRO A 155 -11.22 4.39 -10.81
C PRO A 155 -12.09 3.77 -11.91
N PRO A 156 -12.46 4.52 -12.96
CA PRO A 156 -13.18 3.98 -14.10
C PRO A 156 -12.46 2.77 -14.70
N GLY A 157 -13.17 1.65 -14.85
CA GLY A 157 -12.59 0.41 -15.36
C GLY A 157 -11.80 -0.43 -14.34
N ALA A 158 -11.66 0.04 -13.11
CA ALA A 158 -11.04 -0.74 -12.04
C ALA A 158 -12.03 -1.73 -11.41
N THR A 159 -11.48 -2.81 -10.86
CA THR A 159 -12.21 -3.84 -10.11
C THR A 159 -11.98 -3.65 -8.63
N LEU A 160 -13.04 -3.56 -7.83
CA LEU A 160 -12.96 -3.51 -6.37
C LEU A 160 -12.62 -4.89 -5.81
N LEU A 161 -11.54 -4.98 -5.02
CA LEU A 161 -11.03 -6.25 -4.50
C LEU A 161 -11.32 -6.44 -3.00
N ALA A 162 -11.34 -5.35 -2.21
CA ALA A 162 -11.60 -5.40 -0.79
C ALA A 162 -12.32 -4.15 -0.29
N SER A 163 -13.06 -4.31 0.82
CA SER A 163 -13.73 -3.25 1.56
C SER A 163 -13.50 -3.40 3.06
N SER A 164 -13.72 -2.34 3.84
CA SER A 164 -13.86 -2.41 5.30
C SER A 164 -15.26 -1.98 5.73
N ALA A 165 -15.54 -2.08 7.02
CA ALA A 165 -16.83 -1.65 7.57
C ALA A 165 -17.04 -0.12 7.44
N ARG A 166 -15.94 0.65 7.42
CA ARG A 166 -15.95 2.12 7.36
C ARG A 166 -15.75 2.63 5.95
N TYR A 167 -14.97 1.92 5.14
CA TYR A 167 -14.57 2.36 3.80
C TYR A 167 -14.82 1.29 2.76
N LYS A 168 -15.58 1.68 1.73
CA LYS A 168 -15.92 0.77 0.63
C LYS A 168 -14.70 0.39 -0.21
N ASN A 169 -13.78 1.30 -0.42
CA ASN A 169 -12.67 1.14 -1.37
C ASN A 169 -11.36 0.94 -0.61
N GLN A 170 -11.07 -0.31 -0.24
CA GLN A 170 -9.84 -0.68 0.48
C GLN A 170 -8.77 -1.30 -0.44
N ALA A 171 -9.18 -1.96 -1.50
CA ALA A 171 -8.26 -2.45 -2.53
C ALA A 171 -8.92 -2.48 -3.89
N PHE A 172 -8.16 -2.12 -4.92
CA PHE A 172 -8.61 -2.22 -6.30
C PHE A 172 -7.51 -2.76 -7.22
N LYS A 173 -7.95 -3.26 -8.38
CA LYS A 173 -7.10 -3.63 -9.50
C LYS A 173 -7.53 -2.88 -10.75
N PHE A 174 -6.58 -2.39 -11.52
CA PHE A 174 -6.82 -1.84 -12.85
C PHE A 174 -5.97 -2.58 -13.89
N GLY A 175 -6.61 -3.01 -14.98
CA GLY A 175 -5.96 -3.91 -15.93
C GLY A 175 -5.49 -5.19 -15.27
N ASN A 176 -4.32 -5.70 -15.69
CA ASN A 176 -3.75 -6.93 -15.14
C ASN A 176 -2.67 -6.71 -14.08
N ASN A 177 -2.04 -5.52 -14.08
CA ASN A 177 -0.76 -5.30 -13.43
C ASN A 177 -0.77 -4.21 -12.36
N ILE A 178 -1.88 -3.48 -12.15
CA ILE A 178 -1.94 -2.32 -11.28
C ILE A 178 -2.84 -2.61 -10.08
N TYR A 179 -2.28 -2.48 -8.88
CA TYR A 179 -2.97 -2.68 -7.62
C TYR A 179 -2.85 -1.45 -6.73
N GLY A 180 -3.94 -1.05 -6.11
CA GLY A 180 -3.95 -0.01 -5.08
C GLY A 180 -4.56 -0.54 -3.79
N PHE A 181 -3.83 -0.40 -2.68
CA PHE A 181 -4.25 -0.76 -1.33
C PHE A 181 -4.31 0.47 -0.45
N GLN A 182 -5.48 0.77 0.10
CA GLN A 182 -5.62 1.87 1.06
C GLN A 182 -4.98 1.53 2.41
N PHE A 183 -4.99 0.26 2.79
CA PHE A 183 -4.34 -0.25 3.99
C PHE A 183 -2.85 -0.49 3.75
N HIS A 184 -2.12 -0.67 4.84
CA HIS A 184 -0.70 -1.04 4.84
C HIS A 184 -0.57 -2.56 4.92
N MET A 185 0.35 -3.12 4.17
CA MET A 185 0.77 -4.52 4.24
C MET A 185 2.29 -4.67 4.41
N GLU A 186 3.00 -3.56 4.35
CA GLU A 186 4.47 -3.49 4.38
C GLU A 186 5.04 -3.12 5.74
N VAL A 187 4.24 -2.59 6.65
CA VAL A 187 4.75 -2.05 7.91
C VAL A 187 5.32 -3.12 8.82
N THR A 188 6.45 -2.80 9.48
CA THR A 188 7.04 -3.62 10.53
C THR A 188 6.50 -3.22 11.90
N LYS A 189 6.72 -4.06 12.94
CA LYS A 189 6.39 -3.71 14.32
C LYS A 189 7.03 -2.39 14.75
N ASP A 190 8.32 -2.22 14.43
CA ASP A 190 9.07 -1.03 14.79
C ASP A 190 8.51 0.22 14.11
N MET A 191 8.12 0.13 12.83
CA MET A 191 7.45 1.23 12.13
C MET A 191 6.13 1.61 12.81
N ILE A 192 5.30 0.64 13.16
CA ILE A 192 4.02 0.89 13.83
C ILE A 192 4.25 1.60 15.17
N ILE A 193 5.15 1.08 16.01
CA ILE A 193 5.46 1.70 17.30
C ILE A 193 6.00 3.11 17.12
N HIS A 194 6.92 3.30 16.19
CA HIS A 194 7.49 4.63 15.90
C HIS A 194 6.41 5.63 15.46
N TRP A 195 5.44 5.23 14.65
CA TRP A 195 4.35 6.10 14.21
C TRP A 195 3.42 6.52 15.36
N PHE A 196 3.33 5.70 16.42
CA PHE A 196 2.55 6.00 17.62
C PHE A 196 3.35 6.69 18.72
N GLU A 197 4.66 6.92 18.55
CA GLU A 197 5.48 7.62 19.54
C GLU A 197 4.89 9.00 19.87
N GLY A 198 4.76 9.26 21.19
CA GLY A 198 4.15 10.50 21.70
C GLY A 198 2.62 10.51 21.71
N MET A 199 1.94 9.47 21.23
CA MET A 199 0.50 9.32 21.35
C MET A 199 0.11 8.60 22.65
N SER A 200 -1.07 8.94 23.20
CA SER A 200 -1.61 8.29 24.42
C SER A 200 -1.78 6.77 24.26
N ASP A 201 -1.99 6.31 23.05
CA ASP A 201 -2.40 4.94 22.74
C ASP A 201 -1.22 4.03 22.35
N VAL A 202 0.03 4.52 22.40
CA VAL A 202 1.23 3.76 21.98
C VAL A 202 1.34 2.40 22.66
N LYS A 203 1.09 2.32 23.98
CA LYS A 203 1.15 1.06 24.73
C LYS A 203 0.09 0.06 24.27
N LYS A 204 -1.16 0.52 24.13
CA LYS A 204 -2.26 -0.31 23.65
C LYS A 204 -2.00 -0.82 22.23
N MET A 205 -1.48 0.04 21.36
CA MET A 205 -1.11 -0.32 19.99
C MET A 205 0.00 -1.36 19.98
N GLY A 206 1.01 -1.25 20.84
CA GLY A 206 2.07 -2.25 20.98
C GLY A 206 1.52 -3.63 21.37
N GLU A 207 0.68 -3.69 22.40
CA GLU A 207 0.04 -4.93 22.86
C GLU A 207 -0.87 -5.57 21.79
N GLU A 208 -1.57 -4.75 21.01
CA GLU A 208 -2.41 -5.21 19.92
C GLU A 208 -1.57 -5.72 18.75
N THR A 209 -0.51 -4.99 18.38
CA THR A 209 0.43 -5.37 17.34
C THR A 209 1.10 -6.71 17.66
N ASP A 210 1.54 -6.95 18.89
CA ASP A 210 2.15 -8.21 19.30
C ASP A 210 1.24 -9.43 19.10
N ARG A 211 -0.06 -9.26 19.22
CA ARG A 211 -1.03 -10.35 19.02
C ARG A 211 -1.32 -10.64 17.53
N ILE A 212 -1.24 -9.62 16.67
CA ILE A 212 -1.75 -9.70 15.30
C ILE A 212 -0.61 -9.83 14.28
N TYR A 213 0.57 -9.31 14.60
CA TYR A 213 1.62 -9.06 13.62
C TYR A 213 2.12 -10.31 12.89
N GLU A 214 2.26 -11.44 13.57
CA GLU A 214 2.77 -12.68 12.95
C GLU A 214 1.83 -13.18 11.83
N GLU A 215 0.53 -13.13 12.06
CA GLU A 215 -0.46 -13.47 11.03
C GLU A 215 -0.43 -12.46 9.88
N TYR A 216 -0.42 -11.18 10.19
CA TYR A 216 -0.36 -10.10 9.22
C TYR A 216 0.89 -10.19 8.33
N ALA A 217 2.08 -10.28 8.92
CA ALA A 217 3.34 -10.37 8.19
C ALA A 217 3.42 -11.63 7.31
N GLY A 218 2.92 -12.76 7.83
CA GLY A 218 2.83 -14.00 7.05
C GLY A 218 1.92 -13.88 5.83
N ARG A 219 0.80 -13.15 5.93
CA ARG A 219 -0.09 -12.86 4.79
C ARG A 219 0.59 -11.95 3.77
N ALA A 220 1.30 -10.92 4.22
CA ALA A 220 2.09 -10.05 3.36
C ALA A 220 3.14 -10.83 2.56
N ILE A 221 3.89 -11.71 3.23
CA ILE A 221 4.89 -12.58 2.57
C ILE A 221 4.23 -13.52 1.55
N ASN A 222 3.05 -14.06 1.82
CA ASN A 222 2.32 -14.87 0.85
C ASN A 222 1.95 -14.07 -0.41
N PHE A 223 1.58 -12.80 -0.24
CA PHE A 223 1.26 -11.91 -1.36
C PHE A 223 2.50 -11.58 -2.21
N TYR A 224 3.67 -11.38 -1.59
CA TYR A 224 4.91 -11.02 -2.32
C TYR A 224 5.45 -12.17 -3.18
N LYS A 225 5.23 -13.43 -2.81
CA LYS A 225 5.60 -14.64 -3.58
C LYS A 225 4.80 -14.78 -4.88
#